data_38091eb4d5a7e76e23b52b113d6ee669
#
_entry.id   38091eb4d5a7e76e23b52b113d6ee669
#
_cell.length_a   1.000
_cell.length_b   1.000
_cell.length_c   1.000
_cell.angle_alpha   90.00
_cell.angle_beta   90.00
_cell.angle_gamma   90.00
#
_symmetry.space_group_name_H-M   'P 1'
#
loop_
_entity.id
_entity.type
_entity.pdbx_description
1 polymer ?
#
loop_
_entity_poly.entity_id
_entity_poly.type
_entity_poly.pdbx_seq_one_letter_code
_entity_poly.pdbx_strand_id
1 'polypeptide(L)'
;MYAPAYPHDPIEQLFSDVFWVHGSIRVGPGMRLNRNMIILREGKELTLVNPVRLQDEALRELDALGQVARVVRLGDFHGLDDQYYVDRYQCLFWAQSGQSTYSSPEIDVLVDEASPGPTRDSQFFVYRNAVYPEAALLVKKHRLLITTDSLQYHRDWRHFSGFTRVVFKLLGFHRGMNIGGPWLKRVTPKGGSLQHDFERLVQLDFDALVGAHGQVLRMGTKAAVRAEVRHLYGYEEEA
;
A
#
# COMPACT_ATOMS: atom_id res chain seq x y z
N MET A 1 19.38 -1.32 13.87
CA MET A 1 19.85 -0.27 12.92
C MET A 1 18.77 -0.12 11.85
N TYR A 2 18.30 1.10 11.56
CA TYR A 2 17.24 1.33 10.58
C TYR A 2 17.80 1.43 9.15
N ALA A 3 16.96 1.15 8.15
CA ALA A 3 17.29 1.40 6.76
C ALA A 3 17.55 2.90 6.53
N PRO A 4 18.41 3.30 5.58
CA PRO A 4 18.60 4.70 5.26
C PRO A 4 17.36 5.29 4.59
N ALA A 5 17.19 6.62 4.69
CA ALA A 5 16.21 7.32 3.87
C ALA A 5 16.67 7.32 2.40
N TYR A 6 15.87 6.71 1.53
CA TYR A 6 16.09 6.76 0.09
C TYR A 6 15.47 8.01 -0.52
N PRO A 7 15.87 8.40 -1.76
CA PRO A 7 15.26 9.55 -2.44
C PRO A 7 13.75 9.43 -2.52
N HIS A 8 13.06 10.51 -2.16
CA HIS A 8 11.62 10.64 -2.23
C HIS A 8 11.23 12.07 -2.63
N ASP A 9 10.00 12.24 -3.08
CA ASP A 9 9.41 13.56 -3.35
C ASP A 9 8.93 14.21 -2.03
N PRO A 10 8.67 15.52 -2.01
CA PRO A 10 8.01 16.18 -0.88
C PRO A 10 6.66 15.54 -0.52
N ILE A 11 6.15 15.82 0.67
CA ILE A 11 4.81 15.41 1.06
C ILE A 11 3.79 16.18 0.19
N GLU A 12 2.96 15.47 -0.54
CA GLU A 12 1.93 16.05 -1.40
C GLU A 12 0.53 15.74 -0.87
N GLN A 13 -0.36 16.74 -0.85
CA GLN A 13 -1.76 16.55 -0.50
C GLN A 13 -2.52 15.95 -1.69
N LEU A 14 -3.11 14.76 -1.50
CA LEU A 14 -3.95 14.09 -2.50
C LEU A 14 -5.41 14.51 -2.41
N PHE A 15 -5.96 14.50 -1.19
CA PHE A 15 -7.33 14.89 -0.85
C PHE A 15 -7.30 15.68 0.45
N SER A 16 -8.43 16.27 0.87
CA SER A 16 -8.51 16.83 2.20
C SER A 16 -8.16 15.74 3.23
N ASP A 17 -7.20 16.03 4.10
CA ASP A 17 -6.72 15.12 5.15
C ASP A 17 -6.07 13.80 4.68
N VAL A 18 -5.72 13.70 3.38
CA VAL A 18 -4.93 12.59 2.82
C VAL A 18 -3.70 13.14 2.10
N PHE A 19 -2.54 12.69 2.53
CA PHE A 19 -1.27 13.06 1.92
C PHE A 19 -0.50 11.81 1.50
N TRP A 20 0.47 11.95 0.61
CA TRP A 20 1.34 10.86 0.21
C TRP A 20 2.77 11.32 0.03
N VAL A 21 3.66 10.34 0.08
CA VAL A 21 5.04 10.49 -0.32
C VAL A 21 5.33 9.48 -1.41
N HIS A 22 5.73 9.96 -2.57
CA HIS A 22 6.21 9.13 -3.67
C HIS A 22 7.72 8.96 -3.51
N GLY A 23 8.14 7.87 -2.94
CA GLY A 23 9.53 7.60 -2.61
C GLY A 23 10.14 6.46 -3.42
N SER A 24 11.29 6.01 -2.96
CA SER A 24 12.00 4.90 -3.55
C SER A 24 12.57 3.95 -2.50
N ILE A 25 12.89 2.74 -2.95
CA ILE A 25 13.58 1.72 -2.17
C ILE A 25 14.63 1.03 -3.04
N ARG A 26 15.75 0.65 -2.43
CA ARG A 26 16.75 -0.21 -3.05
C ARG A 26 16.53 -1.65 -2.61
N VAL A 27 16.21 -2.53 -3.56
CA VAL A 27 15.91 -3.94 -3.30
C VAL A 27 17.06 -4.88 -3.67
N GLY A 28 18.16 -4.33 -4.18
CA GLY A 28 19.37 -5.08 -4.54
C GLY A 28 20.38 -4.23 -5.30
N PRO A 29 21.52 -4.80 -5.68
CA PRO A 29 22.54 -4.11 -6.49
C PRO A 29 21.93 -3.60 -7.81
N GLY A 30 22.01 -2.29 -8.06
CA GLY A 30 21.45 -1.66 -9.27
C GLY A 30 19.91 -1.62 -9.36
N MET A 31 19.18 -2.21 -8.41
CA MET A 31 17.72 -2.27 -8.41
C MET A 31 17.12 -1.24 -7.44
N ARG A 32 16.46 -0.25 -8.01
CA ARG A 32 15.66 0.74 -7.28
C ARG A 32 14.29 0.82 -7.92
N LEU A 33 13.25 0.78 -7.08
CA LEU A 33 11.87 0.97 -7.51
C LEU A 33 11.19 2.01 -6.63
N ASN A 34 10.04 2.51 -7.04
CA ASN A 34 9.29 3.44 -6.21
C ASN A 34 8.64 2.71 -5.03
N ARG A 35 8.39 3.44 -3.97
CA ARG A 35 7.64 3.02 -2.79
C ARG A 35 6.88 4.21 -2.22
N ASN A 36 5.61 4.00 -1.93
CA ASN A 36 4.72 5.05 -1.47
C ASN A 36 4.37 4.88 0.02
N MET A 37 4.25 6.00 0.72
CA MET A 37 3.62 6.11 2.02
C MET A 37 2.39 6.98 1.91
N ILE A 38 1.30 6.58 2.57
CA ILE A 38 0.10 7.38 2.68
C ILE A 38 -0.01 7.89 4.12
N ILE A 39 -0.39 9.15 4.27
CA ILE A 39 -0.60 9.81 5.55
C ILE A 39 -2.07 10.22 5.63
N LEU A 40 -2.79 9.66 6.58
CA LEU A 40 -4.17 10.04 6.88
C LEU A 40 -4.15 10.94 8.10
N ARG A 41 -4.90 12.05 8.05
CA ARG A 41 -5.02 12.98 9.17
C ARG A 41 -6.46 13.01 9.69
N GLU A 42 -6.62 12.84 10.98
CA GLU A 42 -7.89 13.03 11.69
C GLU A 42 -7.67 14.00 12.86
N GLY A 43 -8.16 15.22 12.69
CA GLY A 43 -7.86 16.30 13.64
C GLY A 43 -6.36 16.63 13.67
N LYS A 44 -5.69 16.35 14.78
CA LYS A 44 -4.23 16.51 14.95
C LYS A 44 -3.46 15.18 14.82
N GLU A 45 -4.15 14.07 14.76
CA GLU A 45 -3.53 12.74 14.69
C GLU A 45 -3.24 12.33 13.25
N LEU A 46 -2.06 11.75 13.05
CA LEU A 46 -1.62 11.18 11.78
C LEU A 46 -1.54 9.66 11.89
N THR A 47 -1.99 9.00 10.83
CA THR A 47 -1.78 7.58 10.60
C THR A 47 -0.89 7.41 9.38
N LEU A 48 0.24 6.72 9.54
CA LEU A 48 1.15 6.39 8.45
C LEU A 48 0.81 4.99 7.92
N VAL A 49 0.44 4.88 6.65
CA VAL A 49 0.14 3.60 5.99
C VAL A 49 1.29 3.23 5.06
N ASN A 50 1.86 2.04 5.26
CA ASN A 50 3.03 1.52 4.54
C ASN A 50 4.21 2.52 4.54
N PRO A 51 4.74 2.93 5.70
CA PRO A 51 5.65 4.05 5.81
C PRO A 51 6.93 3.88 5.00
N VAL A 52 7.43 5.01 4.49
CA VAL A 52 8.72 5.16 3.82
C VAL A 52 9.59 6.05 4.68
N ARG A 53 10.85 5.67 4.91
CA ARG A 53 11.79 6.48 5.68
C ARG A 53 11.99 7.84 5.01
N LEU A 54 11.58 8.90 5.70
CA LEU A 54 11.71 10.29 5.25
C LEU A 54 13.10 10.85 5.59
N GLN A 55 13.55 11.80 4.76
CA GLN A 55 14.68 12.68 5.05
C GLN A 55 14.27 13.73 6.10
N ASP A 56 15.25 14.36 6.75
CA ASP A 56 15.02 15.26 7.88
C ASP A 56 14.12 16.45 7.56
N GLU A 57 14.16 16.97 6.34
CA GLU A 57 13.28 18.06 5.91
C GLU A 57 11.81 17.60 5.86
N ALA A 58 11.55 16.48 5.20
CA ALA A 58 10.20 15.93 5.13
C ALA A 58 9.71 15.39 6.48
N LEU A 59 10.60 15.00 7.39
CA LEU A 59 10.21 14.69 8.78
C LEU A 59 9.70 15.95 9.50
N ARG A 60 10.33 17.12 9.28
CA ARG A 60 9.81 18.39 9.83
C ARG A 60 8.46 18.79 9.22
N GLU A 61 8.26 18.53 7.93
CA GLU A 61 6.96 18.72 7.28
C GLU A 61 5.90 17.79 7.89
N LEU A 62 6.24 16.50 8.10
CA LEU A 62 5.35 15.54 8.76
C LEU A 62 4.97 16.00 10.18
N ASP A 63 5.96 16.43 10.97
CA ASP A 63 5.75 16.92 12.34
C ASP A 63 4.86 18.17 12.36
N ALA A 64 4.93 19.03 11.31
CA ALA A 64 4.06 20.20 11.15
C ALA A 64 2.62 19.85 10.73
N LEU A 65 2.40 18.70 10.07
CA LEU A 65 1.04 18.25 9.71
C LEU A 65 0.24 17.76 10.91
N GLY A 66 0.89 17.22 11.96
CA GLY A 66 0.25 16.70 13.15
C GLY A 66 1.10 15.72 13.93
N GLN A 67 0.51 15.03 14.88
CA GLN A 67 1.16 14.03 15.72
C GLN A 67 0.98 12.63 15.11
N VAL A 68 2.06 11.91 14.84
CA VAL A 68 1.97 10.51 14.40
C VAL A 68 1.48 9.65 15.57
N ALA A 69 0.27 9.14 15.46
CA ALA A 69 -0.39 8.32 16.46
C ALA A 69 -0.39 6.82 16.09
N ARG A 70 -0.28 6.50 14.80
CA ARG A 70 -0.39 5.12 14.32
C ARG A 70 0.50 4.88 13.11
N VAL A 71 1.05 3.67 13.05
CA VAL A 71 1.65 3.06 11.85
C VAL A 71 0.79 1.86 11.46
N VAL A 72 0.43 1.75 10.20
CA VAL A 72 -0.39 0.65 9.66
C VAL A 72 0.38 -0.06 8.56
N ARG A 73 0.65 -1.36 8.75
CA ARG A 73 1.17 -2.25 7.72
C ARG A 73 0.02 -3.04 7.10
N LEU A 74 -0.22 -2.83 5.81
CA LEU A 74 -1.29 -3.53 5.09
C LEU A 74 -0.85 -4.89 4.54
N GLY A 75 0.44 -5.09 4.26
CA GLY A 75 0.94 -6.35 3.68
C GLY A 75 2.27 -6.80 4.24
N ASP A 76 2.49 -8.12 4.30
CA ASP A 76 3.67 -8.76 4.91
C ASP A 76 5.01 -8.25 4.34
N PHE A 77 5.04 -7.80 3.07
CA PHE A 77 6.27 -7.41 2.38
C PHE A 77 6.67 -5.94 2.57
N HIS A 78 5.89 -5.15 3.32
CA HIS A 78 6.03 -3.69 3.41
C HIS A 78 6.44 -3.14 4.79
N GLY A 79 7.22 -3.89 5.59
CA GLY A 79 7.57 -3.56 6.96
C GLY A 79 8.93 -2.88 7.21
N LEU A 80 9.68 -2.50 6.17
CA LEU A 80 11.08 -2.06 6.31
C LEU A 80 11.28 -0.88 7.26
N ASP A 81 10.37 0.09 7.25
CA ASP A 81 10.52 1.36 7.95
C ASP A 81 9.57 1.52 9.16
N ASP A 82 8.71 0.51 9.44
CA ASP A 82 7.71 0.59 10.51
C ASP A 82 8.34 0.81 11.88
N GLN A 83 9.35 0.00 12.23
CA GLN A 83 10.06 0.10 13.52
C GLN A 83 10.65 1.48 13.76
N TYR A 84 11.17 2.12 12.69
CA TYR A 84 11.71 3.47 12.82
C TYR A 84 10.66 4.49 13.29
N TYR A 85 9.47 4.44 12.72
CA TYR A 85 8.40 5.37 13.07
C TYR A 85 7.80 5.06 14.43
N VAL A 86 7.64 3.79 14.78
CA VAL A 86 7.18 3.37 16.12
C VAL A 86 8.16 3.86 17.19
N ASP A 87 9.46 3.65 16.99
CA ASP A 87 10.48 4.08 17.96
C ASP A 87 10.59 5.62 18.06
N ARG A 88 10.46 6.32 16.91
CA ARG A 88 10.57 7.78 16.87
C ARG A 88 9.40 8.48 17.56
N TYR A 89 8.17 7.98 17.33
CA TYR A 89 6.95 8.66 17.75
C TYR A 89 6.25 7.99 18.92
N GLN A 90 6.73 6.82 19.37
CA GLN A 90 6.10 6.01 20.42
C GLN A 90 4.60 5.81 20.13
N CYS A 91 4.29 5.50 18.88
CA CYS A 91 2.94 5.36 18.36
C CYS A 91 2.52 3.89 18.23
N LEU A 92 1.22 3.63 18.10
CA LEU A 92 0.69 2.28 17.98
C LEU A 92 1.01 1.66 16.61
N PHE A 93 1.37 0.39 16.60
CA PHE A 93 1.56 -0.40 15.39
C PHE A 93 0.38 -1.33 15.12
N TRP A 94 -0.20 -1.19 13.93
CA TRP A 94 -1.37 -1.92 13.47
C TRP A 94 -0.98 -2.83 12.31
N ALA A 95 -1.22 -4.13 12.45
CA ALA A 95 -0.98 -5.11 11.38
C ALA A 95 -1.85 -6.36 11.56
N GLN A 96 -1.97 -7.15 10.51
CA GLN A 96 -2.55 -8.48 10.59
C GLN A 96 -1.58 -9.44 11.32
N SER A 97 -2.11 -10.48 11.96
CA SER A 97 -1.30 -11.59 12.47
C SER A 97 -0.58 -12.34 11.34
N GLY A 98 0.41 -13.16 11.69
CA GLY A 98 1.12 -14.01 10.71
C GLY A 98 2.16 -13.28 9.86
N GLN A 99 2.57 -12.06 10.26
CA GLN A 99 3.68 -11.34 9.61
C GLN A 99 4.96 -12.19 9.67
N SER A 100 5.59 -12.42 8.52
CA SER A 100 6.74 -13.33 8.40
C SER A 100 7.98 -12.67 7.82
N THR A 101 7.82 -11.68 6.93
CA THR A 101 8.94 -10.99 6.29
C THR A 101 9.61 -10.00 7.24
N TYR A 102 8.83 -9.33 8.09
CA TYR A 102 9.30 -8.39 9.10
C TYR A 102 8.66 -8.73 10.44
N SER A 103 9.47 -9.26 11.37
CA SER A 103 9.03 -9.67 12.71
C SER A 103 8.86 -8.51 13.69
N SER A 104 9.25 -7.31 13.30
CA SER A 104 9.13 -6.09 14.11
C SER A 104 8.42 -4.97 13.33
N PRO A 105 7.78 -4.01 14.01
CA PRO A 105 7.53 -3.93 15.47
C PRO A 105 6.58 -5.03 15.96
N GLU A 106 6.47 -5.18 17.29
CA GLU A 106 5.40 -5.95 17.93
C GLU A 106 4.05 -5.31 17.64
N ILE A 107 3.02 -6.13 17.39
CA ILE A 107 1.69 -5.64 16.99
C ILE A 107 0.94 -5.19 18.24
N ASP A 108 0.60 -3.89 18.32
CA ASP A 108 -0.26 -3.34 19.38
C ASP A 108 -1.75 -3.58 19.08
N VAL A 109 -2.14 -3.48 17.80
CA VAL A 109 -3.53 -3.62 17.36
C VAL A 109 -3.61 -4.58 16.18
N LEU A 110 -4.31 -5.69 16.39
CA LEU A 110 -4.58 -6.65 15.33
C LEU A 110 -5.60 -6.10 14.33
N VAL A 111 -5.26 -6.23 13.04
CA VAL A 111 -6.11 -5.85 11.93
C VAL A 111 -6.79 -7.09 11.35
N ASP A 112 -8.11 -7.04 11.28
CA ASP A 112 -8.97 -7.98 10.57
C ASP A 112 -10.13 -7.25 9.86
N GLU A 113 -11.04 -7.96 9.24
CA GLU A 113 -12.20 -7.35 8.55
C GLU A 113 -13.21 -6.69 9.50
N ALA A 114 -13.27 -7.09 10.76
CA ALA A 114 -14.17 -6.52 11.77
C ALA A 114 -13.52 -5.33 12.49
N SER A 115 -12.20 -5.16 12.33
CA SER A 115 -11.46 -4.09 12.96
C SER A 115 -11.95 -2.71 12.47
N PRO A 116 -12.14 -1.74 13.37
CA PRO A 116 -12.38 -0.37 12.95
C PRO A 116 -11.19 0.12 12.11
N GLY A 117 -11.45 0.97 11.12
CA GLY A 117 -10.38 1.63 10.39
C GLY A 117 -9.56 2.56 11.30
N PRO A 118 -8.32 2.91 10.91
CA PRO A 118 -7.46 3.79 11.71
C PRO A 118 -7.96 5.24 11.76
N THR A 119 -8.95 5.59 10.96
CA THR A 119 -9.74 6.83 11.02
C THR A 119 -11.23 6.49 10.97
N ARG A 120 -12.11 7.38 11.46
CA ARG A 120 -13.57 7.15 11.48
C ARG A 120 -14.15 6.87 10.10
N ASP A 121 -13.53 7.43 9.07
CA ASP A 121 -13.98 7.34 7.67
C ASP A 121 -13.26 6.25 6.88
N SER A 122 -12.60 5.30 7.54
CA SER A 122 -11.88 4.22 6.89
C SER A 122 -12.37 2.85 7.32
N GLN A 123 -12.10 1.84 6.48
CA GLN A 123 -12.34 0.43 6.78
C GLN A 123 -11.32 -0.45 6.10
N PHE A 124 -10.98 -1.55 6.75
CA PHE A 124 -10.11 -2.58 6.17
C PHE A 124 -10.89 -3.52 5.25
N PHE A 125 -10.20 -4.00 4.25
CA PHE A 125 -10.54 -5.16 3.44
C PHE A 125 -9.38 -6.15 3.57
N VAL A 126 -9.67 -7.40 3.91
CA VAL A 126 -8.66 -8.45 4.10
C VAL A 126 -8.77 -9.49 3.00
N TYR A 127 -7.64 -9.86 2.40
CA TYR A 127 -7.56 -10.99 1.47
C TYR A 127 -7.58 -12.30 2.26
N ARG A 128 -8.74 -12.95 2.30
CA ARG A 128 -8.99 -14.14 3.15
C ARG A 128 -8.25 -15.39 2.70
N ASN A 129 -8.03 -15.50 1.38
CA ASN A 129 -7.41 -16.68 0.77
C ASN A 129 -5.90 -16.51 0.56
N ALA A 130 -5.32 -15.37 0.91
CA ALA A 130 -3.89 -15.14 0.81
C ALA A 130 -3.14 -15.93 1.91
N VAL A 131 -2.04 -16.61 1.52
CA VAL A 131 -1.21 -17.36 2.49
C VAL A 131 -0.26 -16.48 3.31
N TYR A 132 -0.09 -15.22 2.88
CA TYR A 132 0.59 -14.17 3.65
C TYR A 132 -0.39 -13.03 3.92
N PRO A 133 -0.29 -12.38 5.09
CA PRO A 133 -1.18 -11.27 5.42
C PRO A 133 -1.17 -10.16 4.38
N GLU A 134 -2.34 -9.83 3.87
CA GLU A 134 -2.55 -8.72 2.93
C GLU A 134 -3.90 -8.10 3.18
N ALA A 135 -3.93 -6.77 3.24
CA ALA A 135 -5.14 -5.98 3.37
C ALA A 135 -5.12 -4.78 2.41
N ALA A 136 -6.28 -4.20 2.19
CA ALA A 136 -6.43 -2.87 1.64
C ALA A 136 -7.19 -1.99 2.63
N LEU A 137 -7.03 -0.68 2.52
CA LEU A 137 -7.73 0.30 3.35
C LEU A 137 -8.56 1.22 2.46
N LEU A 138 -9.87 1.23 2.66
CA LEU A 138 -10.78 2.14 1.99
C LEU A 138 -11.00 3.40 2.84
N VAL A 139 -10.65 4.58 2.31
CA VAL A 139 -11.03 5.88 2.87
C VAL A 139 -12.33 6.31 2.18
N LYS A 140 -13.46 6.12 2.87
CA LYS A 140 -14.83 6.21 2.31
C LYS A 140 -15.15 7.58 1.74
N LYS A 141 -14.85 8.65 2.49
CA LYS A 141 -15.11 10.05 2.10
C LYS A 141 -14.51 10.39 0.73
N HIS A 142 -13.36 9.80 0.38
CA HIS A 142 -12.65 10.07 -0.86
C HIS A 142 -12.79 8.93 -1.87
N ARG A 143 -13.54 7.86 -1.52
CA ARG A 143 -13.63 6.65 -2.32
C ARG A 143 -12.22 6.17 -2.76
N LEU A 144 -11.24 6.34 -1.86
CA LEU A 144 -9.84 6.03 -2.08
C LEU A 144 -9.51 4.67 -1.51
N LEU A 145 -9.06 3.76 -2.37
CA LEU A 145 -8.51 2.46 -1.98
C LEU A 145 -6.98 2.57 -1.86
N ILE A 146 -6.46 2.22 -0.70
CA ILE A 146 -5.01 2.14 -0.43
C ILE A 146 -4.64 0.67 -0.40
N THR A 147 -3.66 0.27 -1.20
CA THR A 147 -3.21 -1.13 -1.32
C THR A 147 -1.70 -1.23 -1.11
N THR A 148 -1.18 -2.45 -1.10
CA THR A 148 0.26 -2.70 -1.19
C THR A 148 0.63 -3.17 -2.60
N ASP A 149 0.96 -4.45 -2.74
CA ASP A 149 1.37 -5.08 -4.00
C ASP A 149 0.20 -5.64 -4.80
N SER A 150 -0.97 -5.78 -4.17
CA SER A 150 -2.15 -6.40 -4.79
C SER A 150 -2.64 -5.62 -6.01
N LEU A 151 -2.67 -4.29 -5.92
CA LEU A 151 -3.07 -3.39 -7.00
C LEU A 151 -2.11 -2.21 -7.09
N GLN A 152 -1.61 -1.95 -8.29
CA GLN A 152 -0.64 -0.90 -8.57
C GLN A 152 -1.00 -0.20 -9.88
N TYR A 153 -0.94 1.14 -9.90
CA TYR A 153 -1.15 1.92 -11.12
C TYR A 153 0.15 2.58 -11.56
N HIS A 154 0.67 2.24 -12.72
CA HIS A 154 1.90 2.77 -13.27
C HIS A 154 1.62 3.71 -14.46
N ARG A 155 1.59 5.02 -14.22
CA ARG A 155 1.58 6.02 -15.29
C ARG A 155 2.95 6.13 -15.94
N ASP A 156 3.99 6.10 -15.13
CA ASP A 156 5.39 6.18 -15.52
C ASP A 156 6.26 5.33 -14.58
N TRP A 157 7.57 5.34 -14.82
CA TRP A 157 8.57 4.57 -14.05
C TRP A 157 9.47 5.49 -13.22
N ARG A 158 8.94 6.59 -12.69
CA ARG A 158 9.68 7.48 -11.81
C ARG A 158 10.20 6.70 -10.59
N HIS A 159 11.39 7.03 -10.13
CA HIS A 159 12.14 6.32 -9.08
C HIS A 159 12.58 4.87 -9.41
N PHE A 160 12.25 4.33 -10.57
CA PHE A 160 12.81 3.05 -11.02
C PHE A 160 14.18 3.25 -11.66
N SER A 161 15.17 2.39 -11.34
CA SER A 161 16.40 2.32 -12.10
C SER A 161 16.14 1.73 -13.51
N GLY A 162 17.04 2.01 -14.46
CA GLY A 162 16.92 1.46 -15.82
C GLY A 162 16.84 -0.07 -15.82
N PHE A 163 17.67 -0.71 -15.01
CA PHE A 163 17.67 -2.16 -14.86
C PHE A 163 16.34 -2.68 -14.30
N THR A 164 15.83 -2.05 -13.24
CA THR A 164 14.52 -2.41 -12.66
C THR A 164 13.39 -2.30 -13.67
N ARG A 165 13.39 -1.27 -14.54
CA ARG A 165 12.36 -1.12 -15.60
C ARG A 165 12.35 -2.29 -16.57
N VAL A 166 13.53 -2.82 -16.93
CA VAL A 166 13.63 -4.01 -17.79
C VAL A 166 13.09 -5.23 -17.07
N VAL A 167 13.51 -5.47 -15.82
CA VAL A 167 13.04 -6.59 -15.00
C VAL A 167 11.52 -6.55 -14.83
N PHE A 168 10.94 -5.39 -14.50
CA PHE A 168 9.50 -5.25 -14.31
C PHE A 168 8.71 -5.53 -15.59
N LYS A 169 9.21 -5.08 -16.76
CA LYS A 169 8.59 -5.44 -18.05
C LYS A 169 8.61 -6.95 -18.29
N LEU A 170 9.73 -7.62 -17.99
CA LEU A 170 9.83 -9.09 -18.13
C LEU A 170 8.92 -9.84 -17.14
N LEU A 171 8.61 -9.23 -15.98
CA LEU A 171 7.65 -9.75 -15.00
C LEU A 171 6.18 -9.44 -15.37
N GLY A 172 5.93 -8.83 -16.53
CA GLY A 172 4.59 -8.53 -17.03
C GLY A 172 4.02 -7.19 -16.60
N PHE A 173 4.77 -6.37 -15.84
CA PHE A 173 4.28 -5.04 -15.48
C PHE A 173 4.24 -4.10 -16.69
N HIS A 174 3.14 -3.38 -16.82
CA HIS A 174 2.90 -2.43 -17.91
C HIS A 174 2.41 -1.07 -17.38
N ARG A 175 2.33 -0.08 -18.25
CA ARG A 175 1.67 1.19 -17.91
C ARG A 175 0.17 0.95 -17.81
N GLY A 176 -0.44 1.44 -16.75
CA GLY A 176 -1.84 1.23 -16.42
C GLY A 176 -2.03 0.54 -15.08
N MET A 177 -3.19 -0.05 -14.87
CA MET A 177 -3.49 -0.88 -13.71
C MET A 177 -2.76 -2.21 -13.83
N ASN A 178 -2.24 -2.70 -12.71
CA ASN A 178 -1.62 -4.01 -12.62
C ASN A 178 -2.02 -4.69 -11.32
N ILE A 179 -2.27 -5.98 -11.38
CA ILE A 179 -2.18 -6.87 -10.22
C ILE A 179 -0.73 -7.31 -10.11
N GLY A 180 -0.12 -7.16 -8.93
CA GLY A 180 1.29 -7.47 -8.73
C GLY A 180 1.61 -8.93 -8.98
N GLY A 181 2.12 -9.29 -10.16
CA GLY A 181 2.37 -10.69 -10.54
C GLY A 181 3.28 -11.46 -9.57
N PRO A 182 4.45 -10.95 -9.15
CA PRO A 182 5.29 -11.57 -8.15
C PRO A 182 4.59 -11.75 -6.79
N TRP A 183 3.82 -10.76 -6.35
CA TRP A 183 3.00 -10.82 -5.15
C TRP A 183 1.95 -11.92 -5.29
N LEU A 184 1.15 -11.90 -6.34
CA LEU A 184 0.10 -12.88 -6.60
C LEU A 184 0.62 -14.32 -6.56
N LYS A 185 1.77 -14.57 -7.23
CA LYS A 185 2.42 -15.89 -7.22
C LYS A 185 2.83 -16.34 -5.82
N ARG A 186 3.23 -15.39 -4.96
CA ARG A 186 3.72 -15.68 -3.61
C ARG A 186 2.59 -15.89 -2.61
N VAL A 187 1.50 -15.12 -2.73
CA VAL A 187 0.40 -15.14 -1.76
C VAL A 187 -0.72 -16.11 -2.12
N THR A 188 -0.79 -16.58 -3.37
CA THR A 188 -1.81 -17.57 -3.79
C THR A 188 -1.48 -18.94 -3.21
N PRO A 189 -2.41 -19.60 -2.49
CA PRO A 189 -2.19 -20.94 -1.98
C PRO A 189 -2.00 -21.95 -3.12
N LYS A 190 -1.21 -23.00 -2.86
CA LYS A 190 -0.97 -24.05 -3.85
C LYS A 190 -2.30 -24.71 -4.27
N GLY A 191 -2.62 -24.65 -5.57
CA GLY A 191 -3.88 -25.16 -6.11
C GLY A 191 -5.11 -24.30 -5.81
N GLY A 192 -4.92 -23.11 -5.21
CA GLY A 192 -5.98 -22.17 -4.89
C GLY A 192 -5.99 -20.95 -5.82
N SER A 193 -6.81 -19.97 -5.48
CA SER A 193 -7.00 -18.72 -6.23
C SER A 193 -7.36 -17.58 -5.27
N LEU A 194 -7.01 -16.35 -5.64
CA LEU A 194 -7.50 -15.14 -4.99
C LEU A 194 -8.68 -14.50 -5.73
N GLN A 195 -9.24 -15.18 -6.73
CA GLN A 195 -10.35 -14.66 -7.53
C GLN A 195 -11.48 -14.13 -6.65
N HIS A 196 -11.94 -14.94 -5.69
CA HIS A 196 -13.04 -14.54 -4.79
C HIS A 196 -12.70 -13.31 -3.94
N ASP A 197 -11.44 -13.14 -3.53
CA ASP A 197 -11.03 -11.93 -2.83
C ASP A 197 -11.10 -10.69 -3.74
N PHE A 198 -10.68 -10.80 -4.99
CA PHE A 198 -10.82 -9.70 -5.95
C PHE A 198 -12.28 -9.41 -6.32
N GLU A 199 -13.13 -10.44 -6.45
CA GLU A 199 -14.57 -10.30 -6.64
C GLU A 199 -15.21 -9.51 -5.48
N ARG A 200 -14.83 -9.81 -4.23
CA ARG A 200 -15.26 -9.05 -3.03
C ARG A 200 -14.72 -7.61 -3.06
N LEU A 201 -13.44 -7.43 -3.42
CA LEU A 201 -12.80 -6.11 -3.46
C LEU A 201 -13.52 -5.17 -4.42
N VAL A 202 -13.88 -5.64 -5.62
CA VAL A 202 -14.57 -4.81 -6.62
C VAL A 202 -16.01 -4.44 -6.24
N GLN A 203 -16.57 -5.03 -5.18
CA GLN A 203 -17.85 -4.60 -4.61
C GLN A 203 -17.71 -3.35 -3.73
N LEU A 204 -16.52 -3.05 -3.20
CA LEU A 204 -16.30 -1.85 -2.42
C LEU A 204 -16.57 -0.58 -3.25
N ASP A 205 -17.01 0.48 -2.57
CA ASP A 205 -17.25 1.78 -3.20
C ASP A 205 -15.97 2.62 -3.26
N PHE A 206 -15.14 2.36 -4.26
CA PHE A 206 -13.92 3.15 -4.54
C PHE A 206 -13.90 3.60 -6.01
N ASP A 207 -13.20 4.73 -6.26
CA ASP A 207 -12.94 5.23 -7.61
C ASP A 207 -11.55 5.89 -7.73
N ALA A 208 -10.82 5.99 -6.62
CA ALA A 208 -9.41 6.36 -6.60
C ALA A 208 -8.57 5.24 -5.99
N LEU A 209 -7.29 5.15 -6.37
CA LEU A 209 -6.35 4.15 -5.84
C LEU A 209 -4.97 4.74 -5.67
N VAL A 210 -4.30 4.31 -4.61
CA VAL A 210 -2.86 4.43 -4.42
C VAL A 210 -2.31 3.12 -3.84
N GLY A 211 -1.40 2.49 -4.57
CA GLY A 211 -0.67 1.31 -4.10
C GLY A 211 0.62 1.70 -3.40
N ALA A 212 1.27 0.75 -2.73
CA ALA A 212 2.62 0.94 -2.21
C ALA A 212 3.65 1.15 -3.34
N HIS A 213 3.29 0.81 -4.57
CA HIS A 213 4.07 1.06 -5.79
C HIS A 213 3.20 1.76 -6.84
N GLY A 214 3.86 2.44 -7.80
CA GLY A 214 3.18 3.19 -8.87
C GLY A 214 2.76 4.59 -8.43
N GLN A 215 1.76 5.15 -9.11
CA GLN A 215 1.22 6.49 -8.87
C GLN A 215 -0.26 6.43 -8.48
N VAL A 216 -0.80 7.57 -8.10
CA VAL A 216 -2.23 7.70 -7.77
C VAL A 216 -3.07 7.67 -9.05
N LEU A 217 -4.10 6.85 -9.07
CA LEU A 217 -5.20 6.93 -10.04
C LEU A 217 -6.41 7.57 -9.35
N ARG A 218 -6.85 8.75 -9.82
CA ARG A 218 -7.87 9.56 -9.13
C ARG A 218 -9.30 9.26 -9.55
N MET A 219 -9.51 8.62 -10.70
CA MET A 219 -10.83 8.33 -11.27
C MET A 219 -10.75 7.10 -12.18
N GLY A 220 -11.88 6.41 -12.36
CA GLY A 220 -11.99 5.25 -13.24
C GLY A 220 -11.28 4.01 -12.70
N THR A 221 -10.90 4.02 -11.44
CA THR A 221 -10.12 2.96 -10.81
C THR A 221 -10.89 1.65 -10.78
N LYS A 222 -12.17 1.67 -10.40
CA LYS A 222 -12.97 0.45 -10.28
C LYS A 222 -13.11 -0.26 -11.63
N ALA A 223 -13.31 0.50 -12.71
CA ALA A 223 -13.36 -0.06 -14.06
C ALA A 223 -12.02 -0.67 -14.49
N ALA A 224 -10.90 0.00 -14.17
CA ALA A 224 -9.56 -0.50 -14.47
C ALA A 224 -9.24 -1.79 -13.68
N VAL A 225 -9.58 -1.85 -12.38
CA VAL A 225 -9.40 -3.05 -11.54
C VAL A 225 -10.26 -4.21 -12.07
N ARG A 226 -11.52 -3.96 -12.42
CA ARG A 226 -12.40 -4.99 -13.02
C ARG A 226 -11.83 -5.54 -14.31
N ALA A 227 -11.23 -4.70 -15.16
CA ALA A 227 -10.59 -5.13 -16.38
C ALA A 227 -9.40 -6.06 -16.12
N GLU A 228 -8.55 -5.73 -15.15
CA GLU A 228 -7.43 -6.59 -14.74
C GLU A 228 -7.89 -7.91 -14.12
N VAL A 229 -8.89 -7.90 -13.24
CA VAL A 229 -9.47 -9.11 -12.65
C VAL A 229 -10.07 -10.00 -13.71
N ARG A 230 -10.79 -9.43 -14.71
CA ARG A 230 -11.32 -10.15 -15.86
C ARG A 230 -10.22 -10.78 -16.71
N HIS A 231 -9.17 -10.00 -17.00
CA HIS A 231 -8.03 -10.48 -17.77
C HIS A 231 -7.33 -11.66 -17.08
N LEU A 232 -7.18 -11.58 -15.74
CA LEU A 232 -6.46 -12.59 -14.97
C LEU A 232 -7.28 -13.87 -14.73
N TYR A 233 -8.58 -13.75 -14.45
CA TYR A 233 -9.43 -14.87 -14.00
C TYR A 233 -10.54 -15.26 -14.98
N GLY A 234 -10.69 -14.55 -16.09
CA GLY A 234 -11.80 -14.79 -17.03
C GLY A 234 -13.18 -14.46 -16.44
N TYR A 235 -13.22 -13.59 -15.40
CA TYR A 235 -14.45 -13.24 -14.69
C TYR A 235 -15.36 -12.38 -15.57
N GLU A 236 -16.57 -12.87 -15.85
CA GLU A 236 -17.67 -12.08 -16.43
C GLU A 236 -18.66 -11.74 -15.30
N GLU A 237 -18.94 -10.46 -15.09
CA GLU A 237 -20.01 -10.05 -14.16
C GLU A 237 -21.34 -10.56 -14.70
N GLU A 238 -22.11 -11.30 -13.88
CA GLU A 238 -23.52 -11.51 -14.15
C GLU A 238 -24.21 -10.13 -14.18
N ALA A 239 -24.90 -9.84 -15.28
CA ALA A 239 -25.55 -8.57 -15.60
C ALA A 239 -26.74 -8.26 -14.68
#